data_bf0ca38b0eec0e82e50d173203cf7f4d
#
_entry.id   bf0ca38b0eec0e82e50d173203cf7f4d
#
_cell.length_a   1.000
_cell.length_b   1.000
_cell.length_c   1.000
_cell.angle_alpha   90.00
_cell.angle_beta   90.00
_cell.angle_gamma   90.00
#
_symmetry.space_group_name_H-M   'P 1'
#
loop_
_entity.id
_entity.type
_entity.pdbx_description
1 polymer ?
#
loop_
_entity_poly.entity_id
_entity_poly.type
_entity_poly.pdbx_seq_one_letter_code
_entity_poly.pdbx_strand_id
1 'polypeptide(L)'
;MKAKLLFINLMTTYLLGFSSISAQGFQPPSKGNAVIYFVRVSSMGNPMNFQYFHQDKYIGEFKGKNYMRYECNPGEQLLWASSENKEFMTADLREGETYIVIVDVIIGVWKAHVGFRPISVGNNEIFEKAKKLILQEPPMITPEAKIEKMNLKLKDFIAAQLKMYDEKWKNERNFKNLSADMAIPADAMK
;
A
#
# COMPACT_ATOMS: atom_id res chain seq x y z
N MET A 1 54.27 10.76 48.80
CA MET A 1 52.82 10.69 48.63
C MET A 1 52.54 10.87 47.11
N LYS A 2 52.14 9.82 46.39
CA LYS A 2 51.88 9.87 44.94
C LYS A 2 50.36 9.84 44.74
N ALA A 3 49.75 10.96 44.29
CA ALA A 3 48.37 11.03 43.93
C ALA A 3 48.14 10.34 42.57
N LYS A 4 47.30 9.30 42.51
CA LYS A 4 46.87 8.67 41.25
C LYS A 4 45.64 9.41 40.77
N LEU A 5 45.74 10.09 39.63
CA LEU A 5 44.63 10.68 38.91
C LEU A 5 43.88 9.55 38.20
N LEU A 6 42.62 9.32 38.56
CA LEU A 6 41.72 8.37 37.90
C LEU A 6 41.00 9.11 36.78
N PHE A 7 41.37 8.84 35.50
CA PHE A 7 40.59 9.31 34.35
C PHE A 7 39.36 8.42 34.17
N ILE A 8 38.21 8.94 34.49
CA ILE A 8 36.92 8.32 34.14
C ILE A 8 36.58 8.76 32.73
N ASN A 9 36.71 7.84 31.78
CA ASN A 9 36.35 8.04 30.39
C ASN A 9 34.83 7.78 30.26
N LEU A 10 34.04 8.85 30.26
CA LEU A 10 32.58 8.82 30.06
C LEU A 10 32.31 8.67 28.57
N MET A 11 32.23 7.42 28.09
CA MET A 11 31.84 7.10 26.73
C MET A 11 30.34 7.26 26.59
N THR A 12 29.90 8.47 26.17
CA THR A 12 28.49 8.76 25.89
C THR A 12 28.12 8.08 24.56
N THR A 13 27.53 6.92 24.63
CA THR A 13 26.97 6.23 23.46
C THR A 13 25.71 6.98 23.01
N TYR A 14 25.83 7.79 21.98
CA TYR A 14 24.70 8.39 21.28
C TYR A 14 23.96 7.28 20.52
N LEU A 15 22.93 6.72 21.11
CA LEU A 15 21.91 5.93 20.40
C LEU A 15 21.13 6.89 19.51
N LEU A 16 21.56 7.04 18.25
CA LEU A 16 20.75 7.64 17.21
C LEU A 16 19.56 6.68 16.96
N GLY A 17 18.48 6.90 17.67
CA GLY A 17 17.20 6.29 17.34
C GLY A 17 16.78 6.79 15.97
N PHE A 18 16.91 5.96 14.94
CA PHE A 18 16.25 6.17 13.66
C PHE A 18 14.74 6.04 13.89
N SER A 19 14.11 7.14 14.30
CA SER A 19 12.67 7.28 14.16
C SER A 19 12.39 7.27 12.65
N SER A 20 11.81 6.21 12.14
CA SER A 20 11.26 6.19 10.79
C SER A 20 10.14 7.22 10.76
N ILE A 21 10.48 8.46 10.41
CA ILE A 21 9.49 9.51 10.12
C ILE A 21 8.81 9.02 8.84
N SER A 22 7.57 8.54 8.98
CA SER A 22 6.70 8.29 7.85
C SER A 22 6.48 9.63 7.16
N ALA A 23 7.19 9.88 6.07
CA ALA A 23 7.11 11.15 5.38
C ALA A 23 5.71 11.31 4.78
N GLN A 24 5.03 12.37 5.20
CA GLN A 24 3.76 12.82 4.64
C GLN A 24 3.96 13.31 3.20
N GLY A 25 2.93 13.17 2.37
CA GLY A 25 2.97 13.56 0.97
C GLY A 25 3.49 12.47 0.03
N PHE A 26 3.56 12.84 -1.24
CA PHE A 26 4.12 11.95 -2.24
C PHE A 26 5.63 11.80 -2.05
N GLN A 27 6.07 10.57 -1.98
CA GLN A 27 7.48 10.23 -1.91
C GLN A 27 7.85 9.45 -3.17
N PRO A 28 8.93 9.80 -3.86
CA PRO A 28 9.38 9.04 -5.02
C PRO A 28 9.68 7.59 -4.62
N PRO A 29 9.56 6.64 -5.55
CA PRO A 29 9.99 5.27 -5.29
C PRO A 29 11.51 5.21 -5.10
N SER A 30 11.96 4.20 -4.38
CA SER A 30 13.38 3.85 -4.33
C SER A 30 13.87 3.44 -5.71
N LYS A 31 15.16 3.60 -5.97
CA LYS A 31 15.78 3.22 -7.25
C LYS A 31 15.47 1.76 -7.57
N GLY A 32 15.04 1.49 -8.79
CA GLY A 32 14.66 0.15 -9.25
C GLY A 32 13.21 -0.24 -8.96
N ASN A 33 12.42 0.61 -8.30
CA ASN A 33 11.05 0.33 -7.92
C ASN A 33 10.03 1.27 -8.58
N ALA A 34 8.77 0.90 -8.48
CA ALA A 34 7.60 1.74 -8.67
C ALA A 34 6.84 1.87 -7.33
N VAL A 35 6.00 2.89 -7.20
CA VAL A 35 5.18 3.07 -6.01
C VAL A 35 3.70 3.17 -6.35
N ILE A 36 2.87 2.51 -5.55
CA ILE A 36 1.42 2.56 -5.63
C ILE A 36 0.86 3.12 -4.33
N TYR A 37 0.01 4.13 -4.43
CA TYR A 37 -0.80 4.64 -3.34
C TYR A 37 -2.20 4.01 -3.41
N PHE A 38 -2.52 3.12 -2.47
CA PHE A 38 -3.88 2.63 -2.27
C PHE A 38 -4.62 3.62 -1.39
N VAL A 39 -5.60 4.33 -1.95
CA VAL A 39 -6.24 5.47 -1.29
C VAL A 39 -7.73 5.25 -1.13
N ARG A 40 -8.23 5.32 0.10
CA ARG A 40 -9.65 5.31 0.40
C ARG A 40 -10.10 6.71 0.79
N VAL A 41 -10.73 7.41 -0.15
CA VAL A 41 -11.16 8.81 0.02
C VAL A 41 -12.49 8.97 0.74
N SER A 42 -13.25 7.87 0.90
CA SER A 42 -14.56 7.86 1.55
C SER A 42 -14.46 7.32 2.98
N SER A 43 -15.19 7.94 3.90
CA SER A 43 -15.42 7.42 5.26
C SER A 43 -16.54 6.37 5.33
N MET A 44 -17.26 6.13 4.24
CA MET A 44 -18.31 5.11 4.17
C MET A 44 -17.72 3.75 4.54
N GLY A 45 -18.40 2.97 5.38
CA GLY A 45 -17.89 1.68 5.90
C GLY A 45 -16.63 1.86 6.76
N ASN A 46 -16.52 2.92 7.54
CA ASN A 46 -15.32 3.30 8.31
C ASN A 46 -14.71 2.18 9.15
N PRO A 47 -15.46 1.28 9.82
CA PRO A 47 -14.83 0.20 10.59
C PRO A 47 -14.25 -0.93 9.73
N MET A 48 -14.54 -0.97 8.42
CA MET A 48 -14.10 -2.07 7.56
C MET A 48 -12.61 -1.99 7.29
N ASN A 49 -11.92 -3.05 7.65
CA ASN A 49 -10.52 -3.26 7.37
C ASN A 49 -10.39 -4.15 6.14
N PHE A 50 -9.60 -3.70 5.16
CA PHE A 50 -9.29 -4.49 3.97
C PHE A 50 -7.85 -4.97 4.04
N GLN A 51 -7.65 -6.24 3.70
CA GLN A 51 -6.34 -6.85 3.59
C GLN A 51 -5.85 -6.76 2.15
N TYR A 52 -4.60 -6.36 1.97
CA TYR A 52 -3.98 -6.17 0.66
C TYR A 52 -2.88 -7.20 0.44
N PHE A 53 -2.76 -7.62 -0.80
CA PHE A 53 -1.83 -8.65 -1.21
C PHE A 53 -1.14 -8.27 -2.53
N HIS A 54 0.09 -8.69 -2.66
CA HIS A 54 0.84 -8.64 -3.90
C HIS A 54 1.30 -10.06 -4.22
N GLN A 55 0.78 -10.62 -5.32
CA GLN A 55 0.98 -12.03 -5.66
C GLN A 55 0.66 -12.93 -4.45
N ASP A 56 1.63 -13.70 -3.97
CA ASP A 56 1.53 -14.64 -2.86
C ASP A 56 1.83 -14.04 -1.46
N LYS A 57 1.93 -12.71 -1.37
CA LYS A 57 2.29 -12.01 -0.13
C LYS A 57 1.19 -11.09 0.38
N TYR A 58 0.89 -11.19 1.65
CA TYR A 58 0.18 -10.14 2.38
C TYR A 58 1.10 -8.94 2.56
N ILE A 59 0.66 -7.76 2.15
CA ILE A 59 1.45 -6.53 2.17
C ILE A 59 0.95 -5.49 3.17
N GLY A 60 -0.24 -5.67 3.74
CA GLY A 60 -0.76 -4.77 4.75
C GLY A 60 -2.28 -4.71 4.80
N GLU A 61 -2.75 -3.82 5.66
CA GLU A 61 -4.17 -3.55 5.84
C GLU A 61 -4.40 -2.14 6.35
N PHE A 62 -5.52 -1.53 5.98
CA PHE A 62 -5.98 -0.30 6.59
C PHE A 62 -7.50 -0.17 6.53
N LYS A 63 -8.03 0.71 7.38
CA LYS A 63 -9.46 1.02 7.51
C LYS A 63 -9.72 2.51 7.39
N GLY A 64 -10.96 2.87 7.12
CA GLY A 64 -11.41 4.25 7.11
C GLY A 64 -10.90 5.05 5.93
N LYS A 65 -11.14 6.37 5.95
CA LYS A 65 -10.59 7.32 5.00
C LYS A 65 -9.10 7.48 5.29
N ASN A 66 -8.25 6.80 4.51
CA ASN A 66 -6.82 6.72 4.71
C ASN A 66 -6.11 6.20 3.45
N TYR A 67 -4.79 6.05 3.50
CA TYR A 67 -4.03 5.46 2.42
C TYR A 67 -2.85 4.62 2.91
N MET A 68 -2.40 3.70 2.05
CA MET A 68 -1.19 2.92 2.20
C MET A 68 -0.29 3.18 1.00
N ARG A 69 0.99 3.45 1.24
CA ARG A 69 2.03 3.54 0.24
C ARG A 69 2.74 2.21 0.13
N TYR A 70 2.84 1.67 -1.07
CA TYR A 70 3.48 0.39 -1.32
C TYR A 70 4.47 0.48 -2.49
N GLU A 71 5.71 0.07 -2.26
CA GLU A 71 6.73 -0.05 -3.30
C GLU A 71 6.86 -1.49 -3.75
N CYS A 72 7.06 -1.70 -5.06
CA CYS A 72 7.34 -3.00 -5.65
C CYS A 72 8.18 -2.86 -6.92
N ASN A 73 8.67 -3.97 -7.42
CA ASN A 73 9.39 -4.02 -8.69
C ASN A 73 8.49 -3.54 -9.84
N PRO A 74 9.07 -2.91 -10.88
CA PRO A 74 8.35 -2.57 -12.11
C PRO A 74 7.98 -3.83 -12.91
N GLY A 75 7.21 -3.63 -13.99
CA GLY A 75 6.70 -4.70 -14.87
C GLY A 75 5.34 -5.23 -14.45
N GLU A 76 5.00 -6.40 -14.93
CA GLU A 76 3.70 -7.03 -14.67
C GLU A 76 3.57 -7.52 -13.23
N GLN A 77 2.51 -7.08 -12.56
CA GLN A 77 2.21 -7.40 -11.17
C GLN A 77 0.75 -7.85 -11.03
N LEU A 78 0.49 -8.72 -10.06
CA LEU A 78 -0.86 -9.08 -9.63
C LEU A 78 -1.08 -8.58 -8.21
N LEU A 79 -1.99 -7.63 -8.07
CA LEU A 79 -2.38 -7.04 -6.79
C LEU A 79 -3.80 -7.46 -6.47
N TRP A 80 -4.11 -7.68 -5.21
CA TRP A 80 -5.47 -8.01 -4.82
C TRP A 80 -5.79 -7.60 -3.39
N ALA A 81 -7.09 -7.44 -3.12
CA ALA A 81 -7.59 -7.16 -1.78
C ALA A 81 -8.66 -8.16 -1.38
N SER A 82 -8.73 -8.39 -0.08
CA SER A 82 -9.72 -9.27 0.55
C SER A 82 -10.56 -8.51 1.55
N SER A 83 -11.85 -8.64 1.36
CA SER A 83 -12.88 -8.35 2.35
C SER A 83 -13.87 -9.53 2.33
N GLU A 84 -15.16 -9.29 2.22
CA GLU A 84 -16.16 -10.34 1.92
C GLU A 84 -16.01 -10.91 0.49
N ASN A 85 -15.51 -10.11 -0.44
CA ASN A 85 -15.07 -10.53 -1.77
C ASN A 85 -13.54 -10.62 -1.87
N LYS A 86 -13.09 -11.06 -3.04
CA LYS A 86 -11.68 -10.98 -3.48
C LYS A 86 -11.65 -10.17 -4.77
N GLU A 87 -11.01 -9.02 -4.72
CA GLU A 87 -10.83 -8.12 -5.85
C GLU A 87 -9.39 -8.19 -6.33
N PHE A 88 -9.22 -8.60 -7.57
CA PHE A 88 -7.91 -8.68 -8.24
C PHE A 88 -7.73 -7.53 -9.22
N MET A 89 -6.48 -7.16 -9.44
CA MET A 89 -6.07 -6.13 -10.38
C MET A 89 -4.70 -6.50 -10.95
N THR A 90 -4.59 -6.53 -12.27
CA THR A 90 -3.29 -6.57 -12.93
C THR A 90 -2.69 -5.17 -12.98
N ALA A 91 -1.37 -5.07 -12.96
CA ALA A 91 -0.68 -3.81 -13.11
C ALA A 91 0.54 -3.97 -14.03
N ASP A 92 0.79 -2.97 -14.88
CA ASP A 92 2.02 -2.83 -15.64
C ASP A 92 2.72 -1.55 -15.19
N LEU A 93 3.78 -1.69 -14.41
CA LEU A 93 4.43 -0.59 -13.70
C LEU A 93 5.76 -0.22 -14.33
N ARG A 94 6.05 1.07 -14.46
CA ARG A 94 7.37 1.58 -14.89
C ARG A 94 8.23 1.94 -13.70
N GLU A 95 9.53 1.69 -13.83
CA GLU A 95 10.52 2.11 -12.84
C GLU A 95 10.48 3.64 -12.64
N GLY A 96 10.57 4.06 -11.40
CA GLY A 96 10.57 5.47 -11.02
C GLY A 96 9.19 6.14 -10.96
N GLU A 97 8.14 5.45 -11.39
CA GLU A 97 6.81 6.03 -11.52
C GLU A 97 5.94 5.82 -10.27
N THR A 98 4.98 6.73 -10.13
CA THR A 98 3.99 6.75 -9.04
C THR A 98 2.59 6.52 -9.60
N TYR A 99 1.82 5.68 -8.93
CA TYR A 99 0.46 5.31 -9.31
C TYR A 99 -0.51 5.51 -8.14
N ILE A 100 -1.79 5.75 -8.47
CA ILE A 100 -2.87 5.85 -7.48
C ILE A 100 -3.97 4.84 -7.82
N VAL A 101 -4.36 4.06 -6.83
CA VAL A 101 -5.51 3.16 -6.88
C VAL A 101 -6.50 3.57 -5.80
N ILE A 102 -7.67 4.00 -6.20
CA ILE A 102 -8.76 4.26 -5.27
C ILE A 102 -9.32 2.93 -4.78
N VAL A 103 -9.49 2.86 -3.47
CA VAL A 103 -10.10 1.71 -2.80
C VAL A 103 -11.55 2.08 -2.47
N ASP A 104 -12.46 1.53 -3.23
CA ASP A 104 -13.89 1.75 -3.05
C ASP A 104 -14.48 0.74 -2.06
N VAL A 105 -15.46 1.20 -1.27
CA VAL A 105 -16.35 0.33 -0.50
C VAL A 105 -17.66 0.19 -1.25
N ILE A 106 -17.91 -0.97 -1.78
CA ILE A 106 -19.12 -1.27 -2.52
C ILE A 106 -20.11 -1.94 -1.55
N ILE A 107 -21.18 -1.24 -1.20
CA ILE A 107 -22.20 -1.76 -0.29
C ILE A 107 -23.10 -2.71 -1.08
N GLY A 108 -23.06 -3.99 -0.71
CA GLY A 108 -24.03 -4.99 -1.15
C GLY A 108 -25.23 -5.06 -0.21
N VAL A 109 -26.20 -5.91 -0.52
CA VAL A 109 -27.45 -6.06 0.27
C VAL A 109 -27.16 -6.49 1.72
N TRP A 110 -26.15 -7.31 1.94
CA TRP A 110 -25.82 -7.87 3.26
C TRP A 110 -24.37 -7.63 3.70
N LYS A 111 -23.48 -7.32 2.76
CA LYS A 111 -22.03 -7.26 3.01
C LYS A 111 -21.40 -6.17 2.17
N ALA A 112 -20.29 -5.63 2.64
CA ALA A 112 -19.51 -4.68 1.87
C ALA A 112 -18.33 -5.35 1.19
N HIS A 113 -18.10 -4.96 -0.05
CA HIS A 113 -17.07 -5.47 -0.91
C HIS A 113 -15.97 -4.41 -1.10
N VAL A 114 -14.75 -4.86 -1.26
CA VAL A 114 -13.65 -4.01 -1.73
C VAL A 114 -13.67 -3.93 -3.25
N GLY A 115 -13.44 -2.73 -3.80
CA GLY A 115 -13.23 -2.51 -5.22
C GLY A 115 -11.94 -1.74 -5.47
N PHE A 116 -11.26 -2.03 -6.57
CA PHE A 116 -10.12 -1.27 -7.07
C PHE A 116 -10.51 -0.40 -8.25
N ARG A 117 -10.07 0.86 -8.22
CA ARG A 117 -10.24 1.81 -9.30
C ARG A 117 -8.92 2.56 -9.53
N PRO A 118 -8.08 2.07 -10.47
CA PRO A 118 -6.93 2.82 -10.94
C PRO A 118 -7.36 4.18 -11.49
N ILE A 119 -6.60 5.22 -11.21
CA ILE A 119 -6.86 6.57 -11.69
C ILE A 119 -5.60 7.23 -12.24
N SER A 120 -5.81 8.17 -13.15
CA SER A 120 -4.81 9.12 -13.64
C SER A 120 -5.21 10.55 -13.27
N VAL A 121 -4.37 11.53 -13.60
CA VAL A 121 -4.68 12.96 -13.42
C VAL A 121 -5.95 13.39 -14.16
N GLY A 122 -6.31 12.72 -15.25
CA GLY A 122 -7.55 12.98 -15.99
C GLY A 122 -8.84 12.69 -15.22
N ASN A 123 -8.76 11.96 -14.12
CA ASN A 123 -9.88 11.71 -13.20
C ASN A 123 -10.04 12.84 -12.16
N ASN A 124 -10.09 14.09 -12.59
CA ASN A 124 -9.88 15.34 -11.84
C ASN A 124 -10.41 15.34 -10.41
N GLU A 125 -11.72 15.15 -10.20
CA GLU A 125 -12.32 15.26 -8.86
C GLU A 125 -11.78 14.21 -7.87
N ILE A 126 -11.68 12.95 -8.30
CA ILE A 126 -11.23 11.86 -7.41
C ILE A 126 -9.73 11.94 -7.21
N PHE A 127 -8.96 12.37 -8.22
CA PHE A 127 -7.54 12.62 -8.12
C PHE A 127 -7.24 13.69 -7.06
N GLU A 128 -7.92 14.85 -7.11
CA GLU A 128 -7.73 15.93 -6.15
C GLU A 128 -8.10 15.50 -4.71
N LYS A 129 -9.14 14.68 -4.54
CA LYS A 129 -9.48 14.10 -3.23
C LYS A 129 -8.37 13.18 -2.69
N ALA A 130 -7.82 12.33 -3.56
CA ALA A 130 -6.71 11.43 -3.20
C ALA A 130 -5.44 12.21 -2.89
N LYS A 131 -5.06 13.16 -3.76
CA LYS A 131 -3.93 14.06 -3.59
C LYS A 131 -4.00 14.81 -2.26
N LYS A 132 -5.14 15.44 -1.98
CA LYS A 132 -5.35 16.15 -0.71
C LYS A 132 -5.13 15.25 0.49
N LEU A 133 -5.65 14.02 0.47
CA LEU A 133 -5.47 13.07 1.56
C LEU A 133 -4.00 12.70 1.74
N ILE A 134 -3.29 12.39 0.65
CA ILE A 134 -1.86 12.03 0.68
C ILE A 134 -1.00 13.19 1.21
N LEU A 135 -1.32 14.44 0.83
CA LEU A 135 -0.58 15.62 1.28
C LEU A 135 -0.87 16.01 2.74
N GLN A 136 -2.04 15.67 3.27
CA GLN A 136 -2.48 16.11 4.60
C GLN A 136 -2.32 15.07 5.71
N GLU A 137 -2.31 13.79 5.36
CA GLU A 137 -2.27 12.71 6.34
C GLU A 137 -1.00 11.85 6.17
N PRO A 138 -0.48 11.23 7.23
CA PRO A 138 0.56 10.22 7.09
C PRO A 138 -0.01 8.92 6.53
N PRO A 139 0.78 8.12 5.81
CA PRO A 139 0.35 6.80 5.34
C PRO A 139 0.11 5.84 6.51
N MET A 140 -0.88 4.97 6.36
CA MET A 140 -1.01 3.83 7.26
C MET A 140 0.07 2.81 6.98
N ILE A 141 0.80 2.46 8.03
CA ILE A 141 1.88 1.47 7.99
C ILE A 141 1.44 0.25 8.79
N THR A 142 1.46 -0.91 8.14
CA THR A 142 1.33 -2.18 8.84
C THR A 142 2.71 -2.57 9.39
N PRO A 143 2.89 -2.80 10.69
CA PRO A 143 4.18 -3.19 11.26
C PRO A 143 4.72 -4.48 10.62
N GLU A 144 6.04 -4.54 10.36
CA GLU A 144 6.70 -5.68 9.71
C GLU A 144 6.42 -7.01 10.41
N ALA A 145 6.52 -7.04 11.74
CA ALA A 145 6.20 -8.23 12.53
C ALA A 145 4.75 -8.73 12.32
N LYS A 146 3.82 -7.81 12.01
CA LYS A 146 2.44 -8.19 11.64
C LYS A 146 2.38 -8.75 10.23
N ILE A 147 3.13 -8.16 9.29
CA ILE A 147 3.20 -8.65 7.90
C ILE A 147 3.75 -10.08 7.89
N GLU A 148 4.86 -10.34 8.58
CA GLU A 148 5.44 -11.68 8.71
C GLU A 148 4.46 -12.69 9.31
N LYS A 149 3.86 -12.34 10.46
CA LYS A 149 2.86 -13.17 11.12
C LYS A 149 1.68 -13.50 10.22
N MET A 150 1.18 -12.50 9.48
CA MET A 150 0.04 -12.68 8.59
C MET A 150 0.38 -13.51 7.36
N ASN A 151 1.59 -13.37 6.80
CA ASN A 151 2.06 -14.21 5.71
C ASN A 151 2.11 -15.69 6.11
N LEU A 152 2.60 -16.00 7.30
CA LEU A 152 2.57 -17.37 7.84
C LEU A 152 1.13 -17.86 8.04
N LYS A 153 0.29 -17.05 8.68
CA LYS A 153 -1.11 -17.41 9.01
C LYS A 153 -1.98 -17.60 7.77
N LEU A 154 -1.78 -16.79 6.75
CA LEU A 154 -2.63 -16.75 5.56
C LEU A 154 -2.09 -17.58 4.39
N LYS A 155 -0.99 -18.29 4.55
CA LYS A 155 -0.30 -19.02 3.47
C LYS A 155 -1.27 -19.88 2.64
N ASP A 156 -2.02 -20.74 3.28
CA ASP A 156 -2.95 -21.66 2.59
C ASP A 156 -4.14 -20.91 1.98
N PHE A 157 -4.63 -19.88 2.67
CA PHE A 157 -5.67 -19.00 2.14
C PHE A 157 -5.19 -18.31 0.87
N ILE A 158 -4.01 -17.70 0.88
CA ILE A 158 -3.42 -17.01 -0.28
C ILE A 158 -3.28 -17.99 -1.46
N ALA A 159 -2.69 -19.16 -1.21
CA ALA A 159 -2.53 -20.19 -2.24
C ALA A 159 -3.86 -20.61 -2.86
N ALA A 160 -4.90 -20.81 -2.03
CA ALA A 160 -6.25 -21.15 -2.50
C ALA A 160 -6.87 -20.05 -3.36
N GLN A 161 -6.70 -18.77 -2.97
CA GLN A 161 -7.25 -17.64 -3.75
C GLN A 161 -6.54 -17.47 -5.10
N LEU A 162 -5.22 -17.61 -5.13
CA LEU A 162 -4.44 -17.54 -6.37
C LEU A 162 -4.80 -18.69 -7.32
N LYS A 163 -4.96 -19.90 -6.79
CA LYS A 163 -5.44 -21.04 -7.57
C LYS A 163 -6.81 -20.75 -8.21
N MET A 164 -7.76 -20.23 -7.42
CA MET A 164 -9.07 -19.85 -7.94
C MET A 164 -9.01 -18.74 -8.98
N TYR A 165 -8.10 -17.77 -8.79
CA TYR A 165 -7.85 -16.73 -9.78
C TYR A 165 -7.36 -17.33 -11.09
N ASP A 166 -6.33 -18.18 -11.05
CA ASP A 166 -5.71 -18.76 -12.23
C ASP A 166 -6.62 -19.73 -12.99
N GLU A 167 -7.31 -20.59 -12.28
CA GLU A 167 -8.14 -21.64 -12.89
C GLU A 167 -9.49 -21.11 -13.37
N LYS A 168 -10.03 -20.07 -12.73
CA LYS A 168 -11.43 -19.66 -12.95
C LYS A 168 -11.58 -18.15 -13.16
N TRP A 169 -11.25 -17.33 -12.16
CA TRP A 169 -11.73 -15.96 -12.11
C TRP A 169 -11.13 -15.04 -13.18
N LYS A 170 -9.86 -15.23 -13.56
CA LYS A 170 -9.23 -14.42 -14.60
C LYS A 170 -9.94 -14.52 -15.96
N ASN A 171 -10.66 -15.63 -16.21
CA ASN A 171 -11.40 -15.86 -17.46
C ASN A 171 -12.89 -15.52 -17.32
N GLU A 172 -13.45 -15.53 -16.12
CA GLU A 172 -14.89 -15.31 -15.87
C GLU A 172 -15.22 -13.89 -15.41
N ARG A 173 -14.23 -13.15 -14.91
CA ARG A 173 -14.43 -11.81 -14.33
C ARG A 173 -13.60 -10.77 -15.05
N ASN A 174 -14.17 -9.59 -15.18
CA ASN A 174 -13.46 -8.46 -15.76
C ASN A 174 -12.80 -7.63 -14.63
N PHE A 175 -11.59 -8.00 -14.27
CA PHE A 175 -10.79 -7.27 -13.28
C PHE A 175 -10.21 -5.98 -13.87
N LYS A 176 -9.91 -5.02 -13.00
CA LYS A 176 -9.26 -3.77 -13.39
C LYS A 176 -7.80 -4.01 -13.76
N ASN A 177 -7.31 -3.13 -14.62
CA ASN A 177 -5.90 -3.06 -14.99
C ASN A 177 -5.36 -1.66 -14.67
N LEU A 178 -4.22 -1.61 -13.99
CA LEU A 178 -3.43 -0.40 -13.77
C LEU A 178 -2.35 -0.35 -14.85
N SER A 179 -2.60 0.38 -15.93
CA SER A 179 -1.67 0.46 -17.04
C SER A 179 -0.55 1.47 -16.82
N ALA A 180 0.56 1.28 -17.52
CA ALA A 180 1.77 2.09 -17.38
C ALA A 180 1.57 3.59 -17.71
N ASP A 181 0.59 3.92 -18.56
CA ASP A 181 0.21 5.30 -18.92
C ASP A 181 -0.62 6.01 -17.85
N MET A 182 -1.05 5.31 -16.80
CA MET A 182 -1.75 5.89 -15.65
C MET A 182 -0.80 6.46 -14.58
N ALA A 183 0.51 6.48 -14.86
CA ALA A 183 1.50 7.09 -13.98
C ALA A 183 1.16 8.57 -13.70
N ILE A 184 1.32 8.98 -12.45
CA ILE A 184 1.04 10.34 -12.01
C ILE A 184 2.29 11.19 -12.24
N PRO A 185 2.24 12.24 -13.08
CA PRO A 185 3.39 13.11 -13.33
C PRO A 185 3.86 13.83 -12.06
N ALA A 186 5.16 14.05 -11.96
CA ALA A 186 5.79 14.66 -10.76
C ALA A 186 5.27 16.07 -10.45
N ASP A 187 4.90 16.84 -11.46
CA ASP A 187 4.33 18.19 -11.31
C ASP A 187 2.91 18.15 -10.74
N ALA A 188 2.14 17.11 -11.03
CA ALA A 188 0.79 16.91 -10.50
C ALA A 188 0.78 16.50 -9.02
N MET A 189 1.89 16.00 -8.49
CA MET A 189 2.02 15.54 -7.09
C MET A 189 2.33 16.66 -6.08
N LYS A 190 2.53 17.89 -6.54
CA LYS A 190 2.85 19.06 -5.71
C LYS A 190 1.61 19.75 -5.13
#